data_cec4c303de75019c20dee9967189adcd
#
_entry.id   cec4c303de75019c20dee9967189adcd
#
_cell.length_a   1.000
_cell.length_b   1.000
_cell.length_c   1.000
_cell.angle_alpha   90.00
_cell.angle_beta   90.00
_cell.angle_gamma   90.00
#
_symmetry.space_group_name_H-M   'P 1'
#
loop_
_entity.id
_entity.type
_entity.pdbx_description
1 polymer ?
#
loop_
_entity_poly.entity_id
_entity_poly.type
_entity_poly.pdbx_seq_one_letter_code
_entity_poly.pdbx_strand_id
1 'polypeptide(L)'
;MPGTPKKAHRFGGDAAHQKAMMGNLVASLIAAYPSPIETTEAKAKALRPIAEKLVTKAAKGGMHNQRQVVAFIRDRDMAHRLFSEIGPLYADRPGGYLRIMKLGPRQGDRAPMAKVEFV
;
A
#
# COMPACT_ATOMS: atom_id res chain seq x y z
N MET A 1 13.72 -27.93 9.31
CA MET A 1 14.07 -27.69 7.94
C MET A 1 14.30 -26.22 7.71
N PRO A 2 15.28 -25.87 7.01
CA PRO A 2 15.39 -24.47 6.62
C PRO A 2 14.20 -24.14 5.73
N GLY A 3 13.48 -23.13 6.11
CA GLY A 3 12.35 -22.69 5.32
C GLY A 3 12.79 -22.11 3.99
N THR A 4 11.83 -21.93 3.11
CA THR A 4 12.04 -21.17 1.89
C THR A 4 12.51 -19.76 2.25
N PRO A 5 13.49 -19.20 1.57
CA PRO A 5 13.89 -17.82 1.83
C PRO A 5 12.72 -16.88 1.74
N LYS A 6 12.61 -15.99 2.71
CA LYS A 6 11.52 -15.01 2.74
C LYS A 6 11.79 -13.93 1.70
N LYS A 7 10.85 -13.72 0.80
CA LYS A 7 10.93 -12.67 -0.22
C LYS A 7 10.35 -11.34 0.25
N ALA A 8 9.61 -11.34 1.36
CA ALA A 8 8.99 -10.15 1.90
C ALA A 8 8.97 -10.21 3.42
N HIS A 9 8.77 -9.06 4.05
CA HIS A 9 8.65 -8.98 5.50
C HIS A 9 7.40 -9.70 5.99
N ARG A 10 7.53 -10.35 7.13
CA ARG A 10 6.41 -10.97 7.83
C ARG A 10 6.22 -10.26 9.16
N PHE A 11 4.97 -9.97 9.49
CA PHE A 11 4.61 -9.15 10.64
C PHE A 11 3.81 -9.94 11.67
N GLY A 12 4.29 -11.15 11.97
CA GLY A 12 3.75 -11.96 13.06
C GLY A 12 2.50 -12.77 12.74
N GLY A 13 2.08 -12.82 11.47
CA GLY A 13 0.90 -13.56 11.06
C GLY A 13 1.18 -14.49 9.91
N ASP A 14 0.18 -15.27 9.52
CA ASP A 14 0.24 -16.10 8.32
C ASP A 14 0.05 -15.24 7.06
N ALA A 15 0.07 -15.88 5.89
CA ALA A 15 -0.04 -15.17 4.61
C ALA A 15 -1.38 -14.43 4.49
N ALA A 16 -2.48 -15.03 4.97
CA ALA A 16 -3.80 -14.40 4.92
C ALA A 16 -3.84 -13.16 5.82
N HIS A 17 -3.26 -13.24 7.01
CA HIS A 17 -3.18 -12.11 7.93
C HIS A 17 -2.38 -10.97 7.33
N GLN A 18 -1.24 -11.27 6.72
CA GLN A 18 -0.39 -10.25 6.10
C GLN A 18 -1.08 -9.58 4.92
N LYS A 19 -1.77 -10.35 4.10
CA LYS A 19 -2.52 -9.81 2.97
C LYS A 19 -3.61 -8.87 3.45
N ALA A 20 -4.34 -9.26 4.50
CA ALA A 20 -5.38 -8.41 5.08
C ALA A 20 -4.80 -7.12 5.67
N MET A 21 -3.68 -7.22 6.38
CA MET A 21 -2.99 -6.06 6.94
C MET A 21 -2.55 -5.09 5.84
N MET A 22 -1.95 -5.61 4.77
CA MET A 22 -1.51 -4.76 3.66
C MET A 22 -2.69 -4.14 2.93
N GLY A 23 -3.78 -4.88 2.74
CA GLY A 23 -5.00 -4.35 2.16
C GLY A 23 -5.57 -3.19 2.98
N ASN A 24 -5.57 -3.33 4.30
CA ASN A 24 -6.01 -2.27 5.19
C ASN A 24 -5.10 -1.04 5.13
N LEU A 25 -3.79 -1.24 5.03
CA LEU A 25 -2.85 -0.12 4.89
C LEU A 25 -3.04 0.62 3.58
N VAL A 26 -3.26 -0.10 2.48
CA VAL A 26 -3.55 0.53 1.19
C VAL A 26 -4.86 1.31 1.26
N ALA A 27 -5.90 0.74 1.86
CA ALA A 27 -7.17 1.42 2.03
C ALA A 27 -7.00 2.70 2.85
N SER A 28 -6.22 2.65 3.93
CA SER A 28 -5.92 3.83 4.75
C SER A 28 -5.19 4.91 3.96
N LEU A 29 -4.22 4.51 3.14
CA LEU A 29 -3.48 5.43 2.30
C LEU A 29 -4.40 6.13 1.30
N ILE A 30 -5.29 5.39 0.68
CA ILE A 30 -6.27 5.95 -0.26
C ILE A 30 -7.25 6.87 0.45
N ALA A 31 -7.75 6.46 1.62
CA ALA A 31 -8.68 7.25 2.40
C ALA A 31 -8.08 8.58 2.85
N ALA A 32 -6.80 8.60 3.18
CA ALA A 32 -6.10 9.80 3.61
C ALA A 32 -5.73 10.74 2.46
N TYR A 33 -5.70 10.22 1.22
CA TYR A 33 -5.28 11.02 0.07
C TYR A 33 -6.01 12.37 0.03
N PRO A 34 -5.32 13.49 -0.19
CA PRO A 34 -3.91 13.65 -0.54
C PRO A 34 -2.94 13.68 0.65
N SER A 35 -3.44 13.49 1.86
CA SER A 35 -2.61 13.50 3.06
C SER A 35 -1.82 12.21 3.19
N PRO A 36 -0.65 12.25 3.85
CA PRO A 36 0.12 11.04 4.10
C PRO A 36 -0.47 10.20 5.23
N ILE A 37 0.00 8.95 5.34
CA ILE A 37 -0.25 8.13 6.52
C ILE A 37 1.07 7.88 7.24
N GLU A 38 1.00 7.59 8.53
CA GLU A 38 2.16 7.22 9.33
C GLU A 38 2.06 5.75 9.72
N THR A 39 3.16 5.03 9.57
CA THR A 39 3.25 3.63 9.95
C THR A 39 4.71 3.31 10.30
N THR A 40 4.99 2.07 10.69
CA THR A 40 6.37 1.68 10.93
C THR A 40 7.14 1.68 9.62
N GLU A 41 8.45 1.94 9.69
CA GLU A 41 9.30 1.96 8.51
C GLU A 41 9.28 0.62 7.77
N ALA A 42 9.25 -0.50 8.51
CA ALA A 42 9.18 -1.84 7.91
C ALA A 42 7.89 -2.03 7.12
N LYS A 43 6.75 -1.63 7.69
CA LYS A 43 5.47 -1.72 7.00
C LYS A 43 5.41 -0.81 5.79
N ALA A 44 5.98 0.38 5.89
CA ALA A 44 6.03 1.32 4.75
C ALA A 44 6.82 0.74 3.59
N LYS A 45 7.97 0.13 3.87
CA LYS A 45 8.80 -0.51 2.83
C LYS A 45 8.10 -1.70 2.19
N ALA A 46 7.37 -2.49 2.98
CA ALA A 46 6.61 -3.62 2.45
C ALA A 46 5.39 -3.16 1.64
N LEU A 47 4.77 -2.07 2.07
CA LEU A 47 3.57 -1.50 1.44
C LEU A 47 3.86 -0.93 0.05
N ARG A 48 4.98 -0.25 -0.11
CA ARG A 48 5.29 0.51 -1.31
C ARG A 48 5.14 -0.29 -2.61
N PRO A 49 5.81 -1.46 -2.77
CA PRO A 49 5.67 -2.20 -4.04
C PRO A 49 4.24 -2.69 -4.27
N ILE A 50 3.54 -3.05 -3.22
CA ILE A 50 2.16 -3.53 -3.32
C ILE A 50 1.24 -2.39 -3.77
N ALA A 51 1.32 -1.24 -3.12
CA ALA A 51 0.50 -0.09 -3.46
C ALA A 51 0.80 0.42 -4.86
N GLU A 52 2.06 0.44 -5.26
CA GLU A 52 2.44 0.89 -6.59
C GLU A 52 1.87 0.00 -7.69
N LYS A 53 1.83 -1.31 -7.48
CA LYS A 53 1.18 -2.22 -8.43
C LYS A 53 -0.30 -1.94 -8.55
N LEU A 54 -0.97 -1.66 -7.45
CA LEU A 54 -2.39 -1.34 -7.46
C LEU A 54 -2.67 -0.03 -8.17
N VAL A 55 -1.84 0.98 -7.96
CA VAL A 55 -1.96 2.26 -8.65
C VAL A 55 -1.75 2.08 -10.16
N THR A 56 -0.77 1.28 -10.55
CA THR A 56 -0.54 0.98 -11.97
C THR A 56 -1.77 0.34 -12.61
N LYS A 57 -2.40 -0.61 -11.92
CA LYS A 57 -3.64 -1.24 -12.40
C LYS A 57 -4.77 -0.23 -12.53
N ALA A 58 -4.90 0.66 -11.54
CA ALA A 58 -5.92 1.70 -11.57
C ALA A 58 -5.67 2.70 -12.71
N ALA A 59 -4.42 3.05 -12.96
CA ALA A 59 -4.06 3.95 -14.05
C ALA A 59 -4.37 3.36 -15.42
N LYS A 60 -4.16 2.05 -15.58
CA LYS A 60 -4.52 1.35 -16.81
C LYS A 60 -6.03 1.19 -16.98
N GLY A 61 -6.75 1.06 -15.88
CA GLY A 61 -8.20 0.87 -15.91
C GLY A 61 -8.62 -0.51 -16.38
N GLY A 62 -9.90 -0.64 -16.68
CA GLY A 62 -10.50 -1.89 -17.17
C GLY A 62 -11.04 -2.76 -16.06
N MET A 63 -12.04 -3.59 -16.41
CA MET A 63 -12.74 -4.42 -15.42
C MET A 63 -11.83 -5.46 -14.78
N HIS A 64 -10.90 -6.02 -15.53
CA HIS A 64 -9.99 -7.03 -15.00
C HIS A 64 -9.12 -6.44 -13.89
N ASN A 65 -8.53 -5.27 -14.14
CA ASN A 65 -7.71 -4.57 -13.14
C ASN A 65 -8.54 -4.13 -11.94
N GLN A 66 -9.77 -3.66 -12.18
CA GLN A 66 -10.67 -3.27 -11.10
C GLN A 66 -10.99 -4.44 -10.19
N ARG A 67 -11.28 -5.60 -10.74
CA ARG A 67 -11.56 -6.81 -9.95
C ARG A 67 -10.37 -7.21 -9.09
N GLN A 68 -9.16 -7.11 -9.63
CA GLN A 68 -7.95 -7.45 -8.88
C GLN A 68 -7.72 -6.49 -7.72
N VAL A 69 -7.95 -5.21 -7.93
CA VAL A 69 -7.80 -4.20 -6.86
C VAL A 69 -8.84 -4.41 -5.77
N VAL A 70 -10.10 -4.64 -6.14
CA VAL A 70 -11.18 -4.90 -5.16
C VAL A 70 -10.87 -6.16 -4.35
N ALA A 71 -10.38 -7.21 -5.00
CA ALA A 71 -10.05 -8.45 -4.32
C ALA A 71 -8.94 -8.26 -3.30
N PHE A 72 -7.98 -7.39 -3.58
CA PHE A 72 -6.88 -7.13 -2.66
C PHE A 72 -7.28 -6.20 -1.51
N ILE A 73 -7.88 -5.06 -1.83
CA ILE A 73 -8.22 -4.04 -0.83
C ILE A 73 -9.39 -4.46 0.04
N ARG A 74 -10.38 -5.17 -0.55
CA ARG A 74 -11.61 -5.61 0.12
C ARG A 74 -12.48 -4.47 0.64
N ASP A 75 -12.20 -3.25 0.20
CA ASP A 75 -12.99 -2.08 0.52
C ASP A 75 -13.40 -1.45 -0.81
N ARG A 76 -14.67 -1.63 -1.15
CA ARG A 76 -15.19 -1.20 -2.45
C ARG A 76 -15.11 0.31 -2.63
N ASP A 77 -15.35 1.07 -1.57
CA ASP A 77 -15.33 2.52 -1.64
C ASP A 77 -13.91 3.03 -1.92
N MET A 78 -12.92 2.44 -1.26
CA MET A 78 -11.54 2.83 -1.47
C MET A 78 -11.03 2.34 -2.84
N ALA A 79 -11.41 1.15 -3.25
CA ALA A 79 -11.09 0.67 -4.59
C ALA A 79 -11.70 1.58 -5.67
N HIS A 80 -12.95 1.99 -5.49
CA HIS A 80 -13.59 2.92 -6.40
C HIS A 80 -12.86 4.26 -6.44
N ARG A 81 -12.49 4.78 -5.28
CA ARG A 81 -11.75 6.03 -5.19
C ARG A 81 -10.40 5.95 -5.90
N LEU A 82 -9.72 4.82 -5.76
CA LEU A 82 -8.46 4.59 -6.45
C LEU A 82 -8.65 4.67 -7.97
N PHE A 83 -9.68 4.02 -8.50
CA PHE A 83 -9.94 4.00 -9.94
C PHE A 83 -10.47 5.33 -10.47
N SER A 84 -11.30 6.04 -9.70
CA SER A 84 -11.96 7.26 -10.19
C SER A 84 -11.18 8.53 -9.94
N GLU A 85 -10.44 8.62 -8.83
CA GLU A 85 -9.77 9.85 -8.43
C GLU A 85 -8.25 9.78 -8.56
N ILE A 86 -7.64 8.69 -8.10
CA ILE A 86 -6.18 8.59 -7.97
C ILE A 86 -5.55 8.05 -9.24
N GLY A 87 -6.07 6.94 -9.77
CA GLY A 87 -5.51 6.30 -10.96
C GLY A 87 -5.34 7.25 -12.15
N PRO A 88 -6.38 8.03 -12.50
CA PRO A 88 -6.25 8.95 -13.62
C PRO A 88 -5.15 10.00 -13.49
N LEU A 89 -4.78 10.37 -12.26
CA LEU A 89 -3.69 11.33 -12.04
C LEU A 89 -2.34 10.77 -12.48
N TYR A 90 -2.20 9.46 -12.54
CA TYR A 90 -0.94 8.77 -12.83
C TYR A 90 -0.97 8.02 -14.15
N ALA A 91 -1.94 8.30 -15.01
CA ALA A 91 -2.09 7.60 -16.28
C ALA A 91 -0.82 7.65 -17.16
N ASP A 92 -0.08 8.74 -17.08
CA ASP A 92 1.12 8.95 -17.90
C ASP A 92 2.42 8.64 -17.15
N ARG A 93 2.35 8.19 -15.91
CA ARG A 93 3.53 7.90 -15.11
C ARG A 93 3.72 6.40 -14.98
N PRO A 94 4.88 5.83 -15.34
CA PRO A 94 5.09 4.39 -15.33
C PRO A 94 5.46 3.80 -13.97
N GLY A 95 5.44 4.59 -12.92
CA GLY A 95 5.78 4.16 -11.55
C GLY A 95 6.22 5.33 -10.70
N GLY A 96 6.71 5.04 -9.49
CA GLY A 96 7.16 6.09 -8.59
C GLY A 96 6.04 6.96 -8.07
N TYR A 97 4.93 6.34 -7.66
CA TYR A 97 3.76 7.07 -7.20
C TYR A 97 3.82 7.43 -5.72
N LEU A 98 4.67 6.76 -4.96
CA LEU A 98 4.73 6.93 -3.52
C LEU A 98 6.10 7.39 -3.06
N ARG A 99 6.10 8.16 -1.98
CA ARG A 99 7.32 8.57 -1.30
C ARG A 99 7.25 8.15 0.16
N ILE A 100 8.37 7.61 0.66
CA ILE A 100 8.52 7.23 2.06
C ILE A 100 9.49 8.20 2.71
N MET A 101 9.08 8.81 3.83
CA MET A 101 9.92 9.72 4.60
C MET A 101 10.08 9.18 6.01
N LYS A 102 11.32 9.01 6.46
CA LYS A 102 11.59 8.52 7.80
C LYS A 102 11.28 9.60 8.83
N LEU A 103 10.60 9.22 9.90
CA LEU A 103 10.17 10.14 10.96
C LEU A 103 10.96 9.96 12.26
N GLY A 104 11.78 8.92 12.37
CA GLY A 104 12.47 8.61 13.60
C GLY A 104 11.66 7.66 14.49
N PRO A 105 12.16 7.39 15.72
CA PRO A 105 11.54 6.39 16.59
C PRO A 105 10.23 6.88 17.20
N ARG A 106 9.31 5.94 17.38
CA ARG A 106 8.04 6.19 18.06
C ARG A 106 8.28 6.23 19.57
N GLN A 107 7.51 7.06 20.27
CA GLN A 107 7.53 7.04 21.73
C GLN A 107 7.01 5.70 22.25
N GLY A 108 7.61 5.22 23.33
CA GLY A 108 7.24 3.97 23.93
C GLY A 108 8.20 2.85 23.55
N ASP A 109 7.97 2.24 22.41
CA ASP A 109 8.77 1.09 21.94
C ASP A 109 9.94 1.47 21.04
N ARG A 110 10.08 2.76 20.67
CA ARG A 110 11.11 3.28 19.79
C ARG A 110 11.14 2.62 18.41
N ALA A 111 10.01 2.10 17.95
CA ALA A 111 9.94 1.55 16.60
C ALA A 111 10.22 2.65 15.56
N PRO A 112 11.05 2.39 14.54
CA PRO A 112 11.26 3.37 13.48
C PRO A 112 9.96 3.62 12.72
N MET A 113 9.58 4.88 12.60
CA MET A 113 8.35 5.29 11.93
C MET A 113 8.65 5.94 10.59
N ALA A 114 7.68 5.88 9.71
CA ALA A 114 7.76 6.50 8.40
C ALA A 114 6.42 7.07 7.97
N LYS A 115 6.49 8.05 7.10
CA LYS A 115 5.33 8.68 6.47
C LYS A 115 5.30 8.22 5.02
N VAL A 116 4.14 7.79 4.54
CA VAL A 116 3.94 7.36 3.15
C VAL A 116 2.92 8.30 2.52
N GLU A 117 3.25 8.81 1.35
CA GLU A 117 2.36 9.71 0.63
C GLU A 117 2.45 9.52 -0.87
N PHE A 118 1.37 9.90 -1.57
CA PHE A 118 1.37 9.98 -3.03
C PHE A 118 2.14 11.22 -3.49
N VAL A 119 2.89 11.07 -4.55
CA VAL A 119 3.66 12.18 -5.15
C VAL A 119 3.30 12.41 -6.62
#